data_a298625f1a5774056722f187d9e03713
#
_entry.id   a298625f1a5774056722f187d9e03713
#
_cell.length_a   1.000
_cell.length_b   1.000
_cell.length_c   1.000
_cell.angle_alpha   90.00
_cell.angle_beta   90.00
_cell.angle_gamma   90.00
#
_symmetry.space_group_name_H-M   'P 1'
#
loop_
_entity.id
_entity.type
_entity.pdbx_description
1 polymer ?
#
loop_
_entity_poly.entity_id
_entity_poly.type
_entity_poly.pdbx_seq_one_letter_code
_entity_poly.pdbx_strand_id
1 'polypeptide(L)'
;MRIICIFCVILIMSGCRSVTHKKEVQNHDVLETSDISTDNFEHTLKSDDFDFPVPEISCKIISSTKYKISLITTDSENLEKYYKKLKEGNWQVLRPATSGSPVSMYFNGFDGLVITDSKIDDVGNREVVIDYYNGKRDNSFEYIKKYEDIIRDFFSDDVIYAISEYDISEATTKLGLRGFYVYTDKIEPAKLIIDKYNNIILVNYDQFVISDIDSDGEDELITRLGYGFGRYIITLSAFKYNPKEMVMLCKTQYEQMGSLDMFIRENNGNVEVIAGKQKNGEIDVLGSYGNLEINNGVLRPKKKDIPFKILEEN
;
A
#
# COMPACT_ATOMS: atom_id res chain seq x y z
N MET A 1 -2.65 -5.03 -34.56
CA MET A 1 -2.55 -3.60 -34.25
C MET A 1 -3.23 -3.44 -32.87
N ARG A 2 -2.44 -3.58 -31.80
CA ARG A 2 -2.93 -3.58 -30.41
C ARG A 2 -2.48 -2.28 -29.77
N ILE A 3 -3.30 -1.26 -29.85
CA ILE A 3 -3.14 0.00 -29.12
C ILE A 3 -4.34 0.07 -28.21
N ILE A 4 -4.20 -0.40 -26.97
CA ILE A 4 -5.26 -0.34 -25.98
C ILE A 4 -4.66 0.01 -24.64
N CYS A 5 -5.16 1.11 -24.10
CA CYS A 5 -5.11 1.54 -22.69
C CYS A 5 -3.77 1.72 -21.98
N ILE A 6 -2.77 2.27 -22.64
CA ILE A 6 -1.51 2.69 -22.01
C ILE A 6 -1.64 4.09 -21.33
N PHE A 7 -2.75 4.80 -21.49
CA PHE A 7 -2.83 6.20 -21.08
C PHE A 7 -3.01 6.48 -19.58
N CYS A 8 -3.28 5.49 -18.74
CA CYS A 8 -3.47 5.74 -17.29
C CYS A 8 -2.22 5.60 -16.42
N VAL A 9 -1.12 5.04 -16.92
CA VAL A 9 0.05 4.71 -16.09
C VAL A 9 1.21 5.70 -16.21
N ILE A 10 1.28 6.48 -17.30
CA ILE A 10 2.49 7.30 -17.62
C ILE A 10 2.58 8.62 -16.84
N LEU A 11 1.53 9.05 -16.12
CA LEU A 11 1.52 10.38 -15.46
C LEU A 11 2.10 10.41 -14.03
N ILE A 12 2.55 9.29 -13.48
CA ILE A 12 3.05 9.24 -12.08
C ILE A 12 4.59 9.21 -11.99
N MET A 13 5.31 8.99 -13.09
CA MET A 13 6.77 8.73 -13.04
C MET A 13 7.68 9.91 -13.44
N SER A 14 7.15 11.10 -13.71
CA SER A 14 7.99 12.24 -14.11
C SER A 14 7.83 13.44 -13.17
N GLY A 15 8.48 13.39 -11.99
CA GLY A 15 8.38 14.51 -11.05
C GLY A 15 9.42 14.60 -9.94
N CYS A 16 10.65 14.18 -10.14
CA CYS A 16 11.75 14.56 -9.25
C CYS A 16 12.86 15.26 -10.05
N ARG A 17 12.65 16.51 -10.40
CA ARG A 17 13.74 17.46 -10.69
C ARG A 17 13.79 18.46 -9.55
N SER A 18 14.88 18.40 -8.80
CA SER A 18 15.26 19.39 -7.80
C SER A 18 15.37 20.78 -8.46
N VAL A 19 14.49 21.68 -8.07
CA VAL A 19 14.66 23.11 -8.30
C VAL A 19 14.87 23.77 -6.94
N THR A 20 16.11 24.13 -6.67
CA THR A 20 16.47 25.01 -5.57
C THR A 20 15.95 26.42 -5.86
N HIS A 21 14.86 26.79 -5.22
CA HIS A 21 14.50 28.18 -5.04
C HIS A 21 14.38 28.51 -3.56
N LYS A 22 15.36 29.29 -3.06
CA LYS A 22 15.22 30.01 -1.80
C LYS A 22 14.04 30.95 -1.91
N LYS A 23 12.99 30.71 -1.13
CA LYS A 23 12.02 31.72 -0.72
C LYS A 23 11.81 31.59 0.78
N GLU A 24 11.99 32.73 1.46
CA GLU A 24 11.63 32.92 2.86
C GLU A 24 10.20 32.46 3.09
N VAL A 25 10.04 31.48 3.97
CA VAL A 25 8.74 31.02 4.48
C VAL A 25 8.58 31.60 5.87
N GLN A 26 7.61 32.48 5.99
CA GLN A 26 7.10 32.96 7.28
C GLN A 26 6.63 31.77 8.13
N ASN A 27 6.95 31.86 9.41
CA ASN A 27 6.56 30.94 10.46
C ASN A 27 5.09 30.56 10.39
N HIS A 28 4.80 29.26 10.18
CA HIS A 28 3.61 28.61 10.69
C HIS A 28 4.02 27.32 11.38
N ASP A 29 3.79 27.32 12.67
CA ASP A 29 3.70 26.21 13.60
C ASP A 29 4.69 25.05 13.38
N VAL A 30 5.91 25.26 13.86
CA VAL A 30 6.79 24.19 14.27
C VAL A 30 6.01 23.43 15.35
N LEU A 31 5.54 22.22 15.03
CA LEU A 31 5.24 21.23 16.05
C LEU A 31 6.47 21.18 16.95
N GLU A 32 6.31 21.71 18.18
CA GLU A 32 7.30 21.56 19.22
C GLU A 32 7.65 20.07 19.27
N THR A 33 8.89 19.75 18.92
CA THR A 33 9.49 18.47 19.26
C THR A 33 9.51 18.46 20.79
N SER A 34 8.43 17.96 21.40
CA SER A 34 8.44 17.65 22.81
C SER A 34 9.66 16.78 23.01
N ASP A 35 10.58 17.22 23.88
CA ASP A 35 11.74 16.46 24.32
C ASP A 35 11.30 15.00 24.53
N ILE A 36 11.76 14.09 23.65
CA ILE A 36 11.50 12.66 23.80
C ILE A 36 12.36 12.24 24.98
N SER A 37 11.77 12.31 26.17
CA SER A 37 12.41 11.85 27.39
C SER A 37 12.77 10.39 27.22
N THR A 38 14.04 10.06 27.37
CA THR A 38 14.57 8.70 27.29
C THR A 38 14.06 7.78 28.40
N ASP A 39 13.30 8.31 29.35
CA ASP A 39 12.94 7.60 30.59
C ASP A 39 11.71 6.68 30.46
N ASN A 40 11.10 6.52 29.26
CA ASN A 40 9.86 5.77 29.09
C ASN A 40 9.92 4.74 27.92
N PHE A 41 11.00 3.98 27.78
CA PHE A 41 10.97 2.77 26.96
C PHE A 41 10.38 1.62 27.80
N GLU A 42 9.03 1.58 27.90
CA GLU A 42 8.33 0.64 28.81
C GLU A 42 8.11 -0.76 28.23
N HIS A 43 8.39 -0.96 26.92
CA HIS A 43 8.08 -2.22 26.26
C HIS A 43 9.34 -2.91 25.72
N THR A 44 9.50 -4.19 26.06
CA THR A 44 10.39 -5.07 25.32
C THR A 44 9.57 -5.76 24.24
N LEU A 45 9.83 -5.44 22.98
CA LEU A 45 9.21 -6.07 21.84
C LEU A 45 9.66 -7.54 21.76
N LYS A 46 8.74 -8.47 21.54
CA LYS A 46 9.05 -9.90 21.39
C LYS A 46 8.57 -10.40 20.02
N SER A 47 9.32 -11.31 19.45
CA SER A 47 9.03 -11.91 18.14
C SER A 47 7.69 -12.64 18.13
N ASP A 48 7.27 -13.21 19.27
CA ASP A 48 6.04 -14.01 19.37
C ASP A 48 4.75 -13.17 19.27
N ASP A 49 4.87 -11.84 19.37
CA ASP A 49 3.73 -10.93 19.27
C ASP A 49 3.31 -10.64 17.82
N PHE A 50 4.08 -11.11 16.82
CA PHE A 50 3.89 -10.80 15.41
C PHE A 50 4.05 -12.04 14.52
N ASP A 51 3.33 -12.07 13.39
CA ASP A 51 3.44 -13.12 12.37
C ASP A 51 4.74 -12.97 11.52
N PHE A 52 5.57 -11.98 11.80
CA PHE A 52 6.81 -11.69 11.09
C PHE A 52 7.95 -11.38 12.07
N PRO A 53 9.22 -11.54 11.65
CA PRO A 53 10.35 -11.25 12.52
C PRO A 53 10.39 -9.79 12.95
N VAL A 54 10.47 -9.55 14.25
CA VAL A 54 10.69 -8.23 14.84
C VAL A 54 11.93 -8.25 15.73
N PRO A 55 12.59 -7.10 15.94
CA PRO A 55 13.74 -7.03 16.84
C PRO A 55 13.32 -7.21 18.30
N GLU A 56 14.08 -7.96 19.08
CA GLU A 56 13.94 -8.08 20.53
C GLU A 56 14.69 -6.91 21.20
N ILE A 57 14.02 -5.76 21.30
CA ILE A 57 14.64 -4.50 21.75
C ILE A 57 13.75 -3.77 22.77
N SER A 58 14.37 -2.95 23.58
CA SER A 58 13.68 -1.96 24.39
C SER A 58 13.25 -0.79 23.52
N CYS A 59 11.95 -0.48 23.47
CA CYS A 59 11.44 0.51 22.54
C CYS A 59 10.13 1.16 23.04
N LYS A 60 9.80 2.28 22.41
CA LYS A 60 8.47 2.88 22.45
C LYS A 60 7.75 2.53 21.15
N ILE A 61 6.67 1.78 21.24
CA ILE A 61 5.83 1.48 20.07
C ILE A 61 5.00 2.72 19.73
N ILE A 62 5.11 3.22 18.52
CA ILE A 62 4.33 4.34 17.98
C ILE A 62 3.02 3.82 17.37
N SER A 63 3.12 2.75 16.59
CA SER A 63 1.97 2.07 16.01
C SER A 63 2.31 0.62 15.69
N SER A 64 1.31 -0.26 15.74
CA SER A 64 1.46 -1.65 15.32
C SER A 64 0.19 -2.15 14.65
N THR A 65 0.37 -3.04 13.68
CA THR A 65 -0.69 -3.75 12.96
C THR A 65 -0.23 -5.17 12.70
N LYS A 66 -1.11 -5.99 12.13
CA LYS A 66 -0.74 -7.33 11.68
C LYS A 66 0.44 -7.35 10.69
N TYR A 67 0.63 -6.27 9.93
CA TYR A 67 1.59 -6.22 8.83
C TYR A 67 2.60 -5.06 8.93
N LYS A 68 2.56 -4.32 10.01
CA LYS A 68 3.44 -3.15 10.17
C LYS A 68 3.69 -2.83 11.63
N ILE A 69 4.91 -2.44 11.96
CA ILE A 69 5.24 -1.83 13.24
C ILE A 69 6.10 -0.59 13.02
N SER A 70 5.81 0.45 13.79
CA SER A 70 6.65 1.65 13.92
C SER A 70 7.02 1.82 15.38
N LEU A 71 8.30 2.01 15.63
CA LEU A 71 8.85 2.12 16.98
C LEU A 71 10.00 3.12 17.06
N ILE A 72 10.28 3.61 18.27
CA ILE A 72 11.47 4.40 18.58
C ILE A 72 12.32 3.62 19.57
N THR A 73 13.63 3.55 19.32
CA THR A 73 14.59 2.87 20.19
C THR A 73 15.93 3.60 20.22
N THR A 74 16.67 3.43 21.33
CA THR A 74 18.09 3.77 21.45
C THR A 74 18.98 2.53 21.42
N ASP A 75 18.39 1.33 21.38
CA ASP A 75 19.07 0.04 21.46
C ASP A 75 19.64 -0.40 20.09
N SER A 76 20.64 0.33 19.65
CA SER A 76 21.31 0.06 18.36
C SER A 76 21.99 -1.30 18.32
N GLU A 77 22.51 -1.81 19.45
CA GLU A 77 23.22 -3.09 19.50
C GLU A 77 22.28 -4.27 19.20
N ASN A 78 21.11 -4.31 19.83
CA ASN A 78 20.14 -5.38 19.56
C ASN A 78 19.46 -5.22 18.20
N LEU A 79 19.33 -4.00 17.69
CA LEU A 79 18.89 -3.76 16.32
C LEU A 79 19.89 -4.33 15.28
N GLU A 80 21.19 -4.16 15.48
CA GLU A 80 22.23 -4.78 14.64
C GLU A 80 22.19 -6.31 14.72
N LYS A 81 21.98 -6.86 15.92
CA LYS A 81 21.79 -8.32 16.12
C LYS A 81 20.57 -8.83 15.34
N TYR A 82 19.49 -8.06 15.32
CA TYR A 82 18.31 -8.40 14.53
C TYR A 82 18.60 -8.45 13.03
N TYR A 83 19.27 -7.43 12.47
CA TYR A 83 19.67 -7.45 11.07
C TYR A 83 20.62 -8.61 10.74
N LYS A 84 21.48 -8.98 11.65
CA LYS A 84 22.33 -10.15 11.51
C LYS A 84 21.53 -11.45 11.51
N LYS A 85 20.56 -11.61 12.46
CA LYS A 85 19.66 -12.78 12.51
C LYS A 85 18.85 -12.92 11.20
N LEU A 86 18.35 -11.83 10.62
CA LEU A 86 17.65 -11.87 9.32
C LEU A 86 18.57 -12.46 8.23
N LYS A 87 19.82 -11.99 8.13
CA LYS A 87 20.79 -12.45 7.12
C LYS A 87 21.26 -13.89 7.35
N GLU A 88 21.36 -14.33 8.60
CA GLU A 88 21.75 -15.71 8.98
C GLU A 88 20.57 -16.68 8.82
N GLY A 89 19.34 -16.17 8.81
CA GLY A 89 18.12 -16.93 8.54
C GLY A 89 17.86 -17.07 7.04
N ASN A 90 16.61 -17.33 6.69
CA ASN A 90 16.20 -17.53 5.29
C ASN A 90 15.87 -16.20 4.56
N TRP A 91 16.31 -15.05 5.10
CA TRP A 91 16.00 -13.74 4.53
C TRP A 91 17.16 -13.23 3.65
N GLN A 92 16.95 -13.28 2.36
CA GLN A 92 17.87 -12.70 1.39
C GLN A 92 17.74 -11.18 1.40
N VAL A 93 18.88 -10.46 1.45
CA VAL A 93 18.91 -9.02 1.27
C VAL A 93 18.73 -8.72 -0.22
N LEU A 94 17.60 -8.14 -0.59
CA LEU A 94 17.35 -7.65 -1.96
C LEU A 94 17.98 -6.28 -2.17
N ARG A 95 17.82 -5.40 -1.18
CA ARG A 95 18.35 -4.04 -1.19
C ARG A 95 18.86 -3.69 0.21
N PRO A 96 20.15 -3.38 0.37
CA PRO A 96 20.68 -2.89 1.63
C PRO A 96 20.38 -1.41 1.84
N ALA A 97 20.24 -0.98 3.09
CA ALA A 97 20.25 0.43 3.44
C ALA A 97 21.60 1.07 3.07
N THR A 98 21.59 2.32 2.68
CA THR A 98 22.78 3.12 2.32
C THR A 98 22.74 4.47 3.02
N SER A 99 23.84 5.21 2.99
CA SER A 99 23.91 6.57 3.55
C SER A 99 22.90 7.54 2.93
N GLY A 100 22.44 7.27 1.72
CA GLY A 100 21.42 8.07 1.00
C GLY A 100 19.99 7.52 1.08
N SER A 101 19.81 6.30 1.63
CA SER A 101 18.49 5.69 1.79
C SER A 101 18.47 4.80 3.02
N PRO A 102 17.71 5.16 4.06
CA PRO A 102 17.59 4.38 5.29
C PRO A 102 16.77 3.10 5.14
N VAL A 103 16.37 2.77 3.91
CA VAL A 103 15.47 1.65 3.60
C VAL A 103 16.26 0.42 3.17
N SER A 104 16.00 -0.71 3.81
CA SER A 104 16.48 -2.02 3.40
C SER A 104 15.30 -2.94 3.07
N MET A 105 15.54 -3.89 2.17
CA MET A 105 14.51 -4.83 1.69
C MET A 105 15.04 -6.25 1.79
N TYR A 106 14.21 -7.14 2.35
CA TYR A 106 14.51 -8.55 2.56
C TYR A 106 13.41 -9.42 1.98
N PHE A 107 13.76 -10.65 1.60
CA PHE A 107 12.85 -11.62 1.01
C PHE A 107 13.23 -13.04 1.42
N ASN A 108 12.25 -13.90 1.77
CA ASN A 108 12.49 -15.28 2.22
C ASN A 108 12.01 -16.35 1.21
N GLY A 109 11.69 -15.94 -0.01
CA GLY A 109 11.12 -16.81 -1.05
C GLY A 109 9.61 -16.65 -1.20
N PHE A 110 8.92 -16.12 -0.19
CA PHE A 110 7.48 -15.85 -0.19
C PHE A 110 7.18 -14.46 0.35
N ASP A 111 7.66 -14.18 1.55
CA ASP A 111 7.37 -12.95 2.27
C ASP A 111 8.48 -11.92 2.04
N GLY A 112 8.10 -10.66 2.14
CA GLY A 112 9.02 -9.53 2.13
C GLY A 112 8.98 -8.71 3.40
N LEU A 113 10.11 -8.10 3.74
CA LEU A 113 10.21 -7.07 4.76
C LEU A 113 10.83 -5.82 4.13
N VAL A 114 10.19 -4.69 4.35
CA VAL A 114 10.77 -3.37 4.07
C VAL A 114 11.02 -2.70 5.41
N ILE A 115 12.27 -2.40 5.70
CA ILE A 115 12.69 -1.82 6.97
C ILE A 115 13.25 -0.44 6.70
N THR A 116 12.60 0.58 7.25
CA THR A 116 13.11 1.96 7.31
C THR A 116 13.71 2.18 8.69
N ASP A 117 14.98 2.55 8.75
CA ASP A 117 15.73 2.75 9.98
C ASP A 117 16.40 4.12 9.93
N SER A 118 15.77 5.11 10.55
CA SER A 118 16.15 6.52 10.49
C SER A 118 16.64 7.02 11.84
N LYS A 119 17.80 7.70 11.86
CA LYS A 119 18.25 8.45 13.03
C LYS A 119 17.38 9.68 13.20
N ILE A 120 16.79 9.87 14.40
CA ILE A 120 15.91 11.00 14.70
C ILE A 120 16.70 12.19 15.24
N ASP A 121 17.65 11.92 16.14
CA ASP A 121 18.40 12.96 16.87
C ASP A 121 19.86 12.58 17.13
N ASP A 122 20.59 13.52 17.74
CA ASP A 122 22.01 13.32 18.07
C ASP A 122 22.24 12.49 19.36
N VAL A 123 21.19 12.23 20.14
CA VAL A 123 21.23 11.41 21.36
C VAL A 123 21.21 9.92 21.01
N GLY A 124 20.90 9.57 19.76
CA GLY A 124 20.92 8.21 19.26
C GLY A 124 19.54 7.56 19.15
N ASN A 125 18.47 8.33 19.28
CA ASN A 125 17.12 7.82 18.99
C ASN A 125 16.98 7.47 17.52
N ARG A 126 16.41 6.30 17.26
CA ARG A 126 16.13 5.79 15.91
C ARG A 126 14.66 5.48 15.80
N GLU A 127 14.04 5.90 14.70
CA GLU A 127 12.74 5.43 14.28
C GLU A 127 12.93 4.24 13.36
N VAL A 128 12.32 3.10 13.72
CA VAL A 128 12.34 1.89 12.92
C VAL A 128 10.92 1.56 12.51
N VAL A 129 10.69 1.48 11.21
CA VAL A 129 9.42 1.06 10.63
C VAL A 129 9.67 -0.25 9.88
N ILE A 130 8.91 -1.28 10.21
CA ILE A 130 8.94 -2.57 9.55
C ILE A 130 7.60 -2.81 8.88
N ASP A 131 7.59 -2.87 7.56
CA ASP A 131 6.44 -3.25 6.75
C ASP A 131 6.61 -4.70 6.29
N TYR A 132 5.62 -5.55 6.58
CA TYR A 132 5.61 -6.96 6.22
C TYR A 132 4.66 -7.23 5.07
N TYR A 133 5.14 -7.93 4.07
CA TYR A 133 4.43 -8.32 2.86
C TYR A 133 4.27 -9.85 2.87
N ASN A 134 3.10 -10.31 3.32
CA ASN A 134 2.79 -11.73 3.44
C ASN A 134 2.52 -12.34 2.07
N GLY A 135 3.39 -13.21 1.64
CA GLY A 135 3.26 -13.97 0.40
C GLY A 135 2.48 -15.26 0.59
N LYS A 136 1.84 -15.72 -0.48
CA LYS A 136 1.10 -16.99 -0.50
C LYS A 136 2.06 -18.16 -0.62
N ARG A 137 1.90 -19.17 0.25
CA ARG A 137 2.84 -20.30 0.36
C ARG A 137 2.44 -21.55 -0.46
N ASP A 138 1.24 -21.54 -1.05
CA ASP A 138 0.69 -22.70 -1.75
C ASP A 138 1.20 -22.88 -3.19
N ASN A 139 2.12 -22.02 -3.64
CA ASN A 139 2.47 -21.98 -5.04
C ASN A 139 3.63 -22.87 -5.37
N SER A 140 3.41 -23.81 -6.28
CA SER A 140 4.51 -24.41 -7.02
C SER A 140 5.27 -23.29 -7.76
N PHE A 141 6.59 -23.33 -7.73
CA PHE A 141 7.49 -22.42 -8.46
C PHE A 141 7.11 -22.28 -9.95
N GLU A 142 6.54 -23.31 -10.56
CA GLU A 142 6.05 -23.30 -11.94
C GLU A 142 4.91 -22.31 -12.19
N TYR A 143 4.12 -22.03 -11.15
CA TYR A 143 2.98 -21.14 -11.26
C TYR A 143 3.40 -19.68 -11.37
N ILE A 144 4.33 -19.23 -10.54
CA ILE A 144 4.88 -17.86 -10.60
C ILE A 144 5.57 -17.63 -11.94
N LYS A 145 6.32 -18.62 -12.42
CA LYS A 145 7.03 -18.55 -13.71
C LYS A 145 6.11 -18.21 -14.89
N LYS A 146 4.86 -18.68 -14.85
CA LYS A 146 3.86 -18.35 -15.89
C LYS A 146 3.62 -16.85 -16.03
N TYR A 147 3.66 -16.10 -14.92
CA TYR A 147 3.39 -14.67 -14.90
C TYR A 147 4.66 -13.82 -14.93
N GLU A 148 5.82 -14.44 -14.69
CA GLU A 148 7.09 -13.73 -14.57
C GLU A 148 7.43 -12.93 -15.83
N ASP A 149 7.26 -13.52 -17.01
CA ASP A 149 7.57 -12.85 -18.27
C ASP A 149 6.67 -11.62 -18.50
N ILE A 150 5.38 -11.72 -18.14
CA ILE A 150 4.41 -10.63 -18.25
C ILE A 150 4.77 -9.49 -17.31
N ILE A 151 5.14 -9.83 -16.06
CA ILE A 151 5.52 -8.87 -15.05
C ILE A 151 6.84 -8.18 -15.46
N ARG A 152 7.82 -8.92 -15.93
CA ARG A 152 9.11 -8.38 -16.37
C ARG A 152 8.97 -7.49 -17.62
N ASP A 153 8.10 -7.83 -18.53
CA ASP A 153 7.82 -7.01 -19.72
C ASP A 153 7.16 -5.67 -19.31
N PHE A 154 6.24 -5.73 -18.35
CA PHE A 154 5.56 -4.53 -17.83
C PHE A 154 6.52 -3.59 -17.06
N PHE A 155 7.42 -4.14 -16.26
CA PHE A 155 8.43 -3.40 -15.48
C PHE A 155 9.78 -3.38 -16.21
N SER A 156 9.79 -3.29 -17.54
CA SER A 156 11.00 -3.39 -18.36
C SER A 156 12.08 -2.36 -18.04
N ASP A 157 11.70 -1.19 -17.48
CA ASP A 157 12.61 -0.11 -17.08
C ASP A 157 13.09 -0.23 -15.63
N ASP A 158 12.54 -1.16 -14.85
CA ASP A 158 12.87 -1.34 -13.43
C ASP A 158 13.71 -2.61 -13.22
N VAL A 159 14.60 -2.58 -12.23
CA VAL A 159 15.31 -3.79 -11.78
C VAL A 159 14.37 -4.59 -10.88
N ILE A 160 13.95 -5.78 -11.31
CA ILE A 160 13.12 -6.68 -10.50
C ILE A 160 14.03 -7.63 -9.72
N TYR A 161 13.99 -7.54 -8.39
CA TYR A 161 14.72 -8.39 -7.46
C TYR A 161 13.99 -9.69 -7.14
N ALA A 162 12.67 -9.60 -6.90
CA ALA A 162 11.83 -10.75 -6.55
C ALA A 162 10.37 -10.50 -6.91
N ILE A 163 9.60 -11.60 -7.01
CA ILE A 163 8.15 -11.60 -7.22
C ILE A 163 7.56 -12.62 -6.25
N SER A 164 6.47 -12.25 -5.55
CA SER A 164 5.67 -13.19 -4.78
C SER A 164 4.18 -12.99 -5.02
N GLU A 165 3.40 -14.08 -4.99
CA GLU A 165 1.94 -14.00 -5.02
C GLU A 165 1.43 -13.69 -3.61
N TYR A 166 0.41 -12.84 -3.47
CA TYR A 166 -0.29 -12.63 -2.22
C TYR A 166 -1.77 -13.05 -2.32
N ASP A 167 -2.37 -13.30 -1.16
CA ASP A 167 -3.71 -13.84 -1.10
C ASP A 167 -4.78 -12.79 -1.44
N ILE A 168 -5.53 -13.07 -2.51
CA ILE A 168 -6.76 -12.38 -2.91
C ILE A 168 -7.83 -13.43 -3.25
N SER A 169 -7.99 -14.45 -2.39
CA SER A 169 -8.79 -15.66 -2.68
C SER A 169 -10.21 -15.34 -3.13
N GLU A 170 -10.86 -14.31 -2.59
CA GLU A 170 -12.19 -13.90 -3.04
C GLU A 170 -12.17 -13.46 -4.50
N ALA A 171 -11.25 -12.56 -4.87
CA ALA A 171 -11.08 -12.09 -6.24
C ALA A 171 -10.65 -13.21 -7.19
N THR A 172 -9.84 -14.15 -6.69
CA THR A 172 -9.46 -15.34 -7.44
C THR A 172 -10.67 -16.22 -7.74
N THR A 173 -11.53 -16.45 -6.75
CA THR A 173 -12.69 -17.34 -6.87
C THR A 173 -13.77 -16.71 -7.76
N LYS A 174 -14.09 -15.43 -7.55
CA LYS A 174 -15.18 -14.74 -8.28
C LYS A 174 -14.76 -14.32 -9.68
N LEU A 175 -13.57 -13.75 -9.83
CA LEU A 175 -13.13 -13.07 -11.05
C LEU A 175 -11.90 -13.71 -11.72
N GLY A 176 -11.28 -14.71 -11.10
CA GLY A 176 -10.07 -15.35 -11.62
C GLY A 176 -8.84 -14.44 -11.59
N LEU A 177 -8.81 -13.48 -10.67
CA LEU A 177 -7.71 -12.53 -10.51
C LEU A 177 -6.57 -13.12 -9.65
N ARG A 178 -5.35 -12.64 -9.85
CA ARG A 178 -4.15 -13.00 -9.08
C ARG A 178 -3.42 -11.74 -8.64
N GLY A 179 -2.99 -11.72 -7.39
CA GLY A 179 -2.25 -10.62 -6.80
C GLY A 179 -0.76 -10.93 -6.67
N PHE A 180 0.10 -10.00 -7.06
CA PHE A 180 1.55 -10.14 -6.97
C PHE A 180 2.19 -8.93 -6.29
N TYR A 181 3.16 -9.18 -5.40
CA TYR A 181 4.14 -8.19 -4.99
C TYR A 181 5.34 -8.28 -5.93
N VAL A 182 5.76 -7.13 -6.46
CA VAL A 182 6.94 -7.01 -7.33
C VAL A 182 7.97 -6.13 -6.62
N TYR A 183 9.06 -6.75 -6.19
CA TYR A 183 10.15 -6.09 -5.48
C TYR A 183 11.13 -5.52 -6.49
N THR A 184 11.20 -4.20 -6.55
CA THR A 184 12.07 -3.47 -7.50
C THR A 184 13.06 -2.58 -6.76
N ASP A 185 13.77 -1.74 -7.47
CA ASP A 185 14.64 -0.68 -6.91
C ASP A 185 13.85 0.46 -6.23
N LYS A 186 12.51 0.44 -6.26
CA LYS A 186 11.65 1.38 -5.54
C LYS A 186 11.69 1.08 -4.02
N ILE A 187 11.19 2.03 -3.23
CA ILE A 187 11.17 1.94 -1.76
C ILE A 187 10.25 0.82 -1.29
N GLU A 188 9.09 0.69 -1.93
CA GLU A 188 8.07 -0.32 -1.61
C GLU A 188 7.83 -1.25 -2.79
N PRO A 189 7.49 -2.53 -2.52
CA PRO A 189 7.04 -3.43 -3.57
C PRO A 189 5.79 -2.90 -4.28
N ALA A 190 5.76 -3.00 -5.59
CA ALA A 190 4.55 -2.74 -6.33
C ALA A 190 3.52 -3.85 -6.09
N LYS A 191 2.26 -3.49 -5.90
CA LYS A 191 1.12 -4.41 -5.88
C LYS A 191 0.55 -4.51 -7.29
N LEU A 192 0.35 -5.71 -7.77
CA LEU A 192 -0.11 -5.98 -9.11
C LEU A 192 -1.29 -6.94 -9.10
N ILE A 193 -2.31 -6.70 -9.90
CA ILE A 193 -3.36 -7.68 -10.19
C ILE A 193 -3.29 -8.07 -11.65
N ILE A 194 -3.28 -9.39 -11.90
CA ILE A 194 -3.32 -9.99 -13.24
C ILE A 194 -4.59 -10.84 -13.35
N ASP A 195 -5.27 -10.78 -14.50
CA ASP A 195 -6.46 -11.55 -14.77
C ASP A 195 -6.14 -12.96 -15.32
N LYS A 196 -7.19 -13.79 -15.43
CA LYS A 196 -7.09 -15.15 -16.00
C LYS A 196 -6.64 -15.20 -17.45
N TYR A 197 -6.69 -14.09 -18.18
CA TYR A 197 -6.22 -13.94 -19.56
C TYR A 197 -4.81 -13.35 -19.67
N ASN A 198 -4.14 -13.19 -18.54
CA ASN A 198 -2.79 -12.63 -18.39
C ASN A 198 -2.68 -11.13 -18.70
N ASN A 199 -3.77 -10.38 -18.52
CA ASN A 199 -3.72 -8.93 -18.62
C ASN A 199 -3.45 -8.34 -17.22
N ILE A 200 -2.58 -7.33 -17.17
CA ILE A 200 -2.39 -6.52 -15.97
C ILE A 200 -3.57 -5.57 -15.85
N ILE A 201 -4.29 -5.64 -14.73
CA ILE A 201 -5.51 -4.86 -14.49
C ILE A 201 -5.20 -3.65 -13.62
N LEU A 202 -4.42 -3.85 -12.57
CA LEU A 202 -4.15 -2.84 -11.56
C LEU A 202 -2.71 -2.86 -11.09
N VAL A 203 -2.21 -1.66 -10.80
CA VAL A 203 -0.92 -1.44 -10.14
C VAL A 203 -1.13 -0.47 -8.98
N ASN A 204 -0.59 -0.80 -7.79
CA ASN A 204 -0.57 0.04 -6.59
C ASN A 204 -1.95 0.57 -6.19
N TYR A 205 -2.82 -0.30 -5.73
CA TYR A 205 -4.11 0.05 -5.13
C TYR A 205 -4.04 -0.11 -3.59
N ASP A 206 -4.91 0.61 -2.88
CA ASP A 206 -4.97 0.52 -1.42
C ASP A 206 -5.99 -0.53 -0.98
N GLN A 207 -7.18 -0.49 -1.58
CA GLN A 207 -8.30 -1.39 -1.25
C GLN A 207 -9.02 -1.83 -2.52
N PHE A 208 -9.65 -2.99 -2.45
CA PHE A 208 -10.65 -3.42 -3.42
C PHE A 208 -11.82 -4.15 -2.74
N VAL A 209 -12.95 -4.16 -3.40
CA VAL A 209 -14.17 -4.93 -3.05
C VAL A 209 -14.74 -5.52 -4.33
N ILE A 210 -15.38 -6.69 -4.23
CA ILE A 210 -16.07 -7.34 -5.35
C ILE A 210 -17.55 -7.35 -5.05
N SER A 211 -18.35 -6.79 -5.95
CA SER A 211 -19.80 -6.65 -5.79
C SER A 211 -20.44 -6.34 -7.13
N ASP A 212 -21.67 -6.81 -7.33
CA ASP A 212 -22.55 -6.40 -8.43
C ASP A 212 -23.06 -4.96 -8.17
N ILE A 213 -22.28 -3.97 -8.61
CA ILE A 213 -22.57 -2.56 -8.30
C ILE A 213 -23.58 -1.92 -9.26
N ASP A 214 -23.72 -2.48 -10.47
CA ASP A 214 -24.67 -1.99 -11.48
C ASP A 214 -25.97 -2.82 -11.53
N SER A 215 -26.07 -3.86 -10.70
CA SER A 215 -27.22 -4.74 -10.52
C SER A 215 -27.61 -5.51 -11.78
N ASP A 216 -26.62 -5.93 -12.57
CA ASP A 216 -26.85 -6.72 -13.77
C ASP A 216 -26.63 -8.24 -13.55
N GLY A 217 -26.25 -8.64 -12.33
CA GLY A 217 -26.06 -10.03 -11.91
C GLY A 217 -24.63 -10.53 -12.09
N GLU A 218 -23.70 -9.69 -12.54
CA GLU A 218 -22.27 -10.00 -12.60
C GLU A 218 -21.50 -9.18 -11.58
N ASP A 219 -20.43 -9.77 -11.04
CA ASP A 219 -19.59 -9.08 -10.05
C ASP A 219 -18.57 -8.15 -10.73
N GLU A 220 -18.44 -6.93 -10.23
CA GLU A 220 -17.40 -5.96 -10.59
C GLU A 220 -16.28 -5.93 -9.56
N LEU A 221 -15.09 -5.54 -10.01
CA LEU A 221 -13.97 -5.16 -9.16
C LEU A 221 -14.00 -3.65 -8.90
N ILE A 222 -14.28 -3.28 -7.67
CA ILE A 222 -14.28 -1.87 -7.24
C ILE A 222 -12.98 -1.62 -6.47
N THR A 223 -12.24 -0.59 -6.87
CA THR A 223 -10.93 -0.26 -6.28
C THR A 223 -10.90 1.15 -5.71
N ARG A 224 -10.07 1.30 -4.70
CA ARG A 224 -9.73 2.59 -4.10
C ARG A 224 -8.22 2.79 -4.15
N LEU A 225 -7.81 3.99 -4.59
CA LEU A 225 -6.43 4.46 -4.55
C LEU A 225 -6.42 5.88 -3.99
N GLY A 226 -5.62 6.12 -2.94
CA GLY A 226 -5.38 7.45 -2.39
C GLY A 226 -3.95 7.93 -2.69
N TYR A 227 -3.78 9.19 -3.05
CA TYR A 227 -2.47 9.77 -3.34
C TYR A 227 -2.45 11.29 -3.15
N GLY A 228 -1.27 11.84 -2.95
CA GLY A 228 -1.02 13.29 -2.97
C GLY A 228 -0.28 13.80 -1.74
N PHE A 229 0.40 14.95 -1.93
CA PHE A 229 1.05 15.72 -0.89
C PHE A 229 0.38 17.10 -0.82
N GLY A 230 -0.17 17.45 0.35
CA GLY A 230 -0.86 18.73 0.56
C GLY A 230 -2.31 18.76 0.05
N ARG A 231 -2.61 18.12 -1.05
CA ARG A 231 -3.95 17.86 -1.58
C ARG A 231 -4.07 16.36 -1.78
N TYR A 232 -4.91 15.72 -0.98
CA TYR A 232 -5.10 14.27 -1.04
C TYR A 232 -6.27 13.92 -1.95
N ILE A 233 -6.00 13.12 -2.97
CA ILE A 233 -6.96 12.69 -3.97
C ILE A 233 -7.25 11.20 -3.76
N ILE A 234 -8.52 10.84 -3.72
CA ILE A 234 -9.00 9.48 -3.65
C ILE A 234 -9.65 9.13 -4.98
N THR A 235 -9.17 8.10 -5.62
CA THR A 235 -9.76 7.57 -6.85
C THR A 235 -10.51 6.29 -6.54
N LEU A 236 -11.80 6.25 -6.89
CA LEU A 236 -12.61 5.05 -6.97
C LEU A 236 -12.74 4.64 -8.43
N SER A 237 -12.57 3.36 -8.72
CA SER A 237 -12.77 2.81 -10.07
C SER A 237 -13.56 1.51 -10.00
N ALA A 238 -14.46 1.28 -10.96
CA ALA A 238 -15.16 0.03 -11.14
C ALA A 238 -14.75 -0.61 -12.45
N PHE A 239 -14.49 -1.92 -12.43
CA PHE A 239 -14.08 -2.72 -13.57
C PHE A 239 -14.99 -3.93 -13.71
N LYS A 240 -15.34 -4.26 -14.95
CA LYS A 240 -16.17 -5.40 -15.33
C LYS A 240 -15.50 -6.22 -16.41
N TYR A 241 -15.74 -7.52 -16.41
CA TYR A 241 -15.33 -8.36 -17.54
C TYR A 241 -16.18 -8.13 -18.78
N ASN A 242 -15.51 -7.88 -19.89
CA ASN A 242 -16.07 -7.93 -21.23
C ASN A 242 -15.38 -9.07 -22.01
N PRO A 243 -16.02 -10.12 -22.40
CA PRO A 243 -15.75 -11.58 -22.35
C PRO A 243 -14.32 -12.05 -22.18
N LYS A 244 -13.29 -11.26 -22.54
CA LYS A 244 -11.88 -11.69 -22.49
C LYS A 244 -10.94 -10.65 -21.86
N GLU A 245 -11.46 -9.52 -21.47
CA GLU A 245 -10.68 -8.44 -20.86
C GLU A 245 -11.49 -7.76 -19.78
N MET A 246 -10.81 -7.22 -18.80
CA MET A 246 -11.44 -6.38 -17.78
C MET A 246 -11.41 -4.93 -18.27
N VAL A 247 -12.59 -4.32 -18.39
CA VAL A 247 -12.74 -2.94 -18.82
C VAL A 247 -13.17 -2.06 -17.66
N MET A 248 -12.67 -0.84 -17.63
CA MET A 248 -13.10 0.15 -16.65
C MET A 248 -14.47 0.68 -17.03
N LEU A 249 -15.48 0.48 -16.17
CA LEU A 249 -16.84 1.00 -16.32
C LEU A 249 -16.88 2.49 -16.03
N CYS A 250 -16.29 2.88 -14.92
CA CYS A 250 -16.24 4.27 -14.49
C CYS A 250 -15.10 4.51 -13.51
N LYS A 251 -14.72 5.79 -13.40
CA LYS A 251 -13.71 6.28 -12.48
C LYS A 251 -14.18 7.60 -11.91
N THR A 252 -14.05 7.78 -10.61
CA THR A 252 -14.40 9.03 -9.94
C THR A 252 -13.29 9.44 -8.99
N GLN A 253 -12.92 10.71 -9.05
CA GLN A 253 -11.92 11.29 -8.17
C GLN A 253 -12.59 12.17 -7.12
N TYR A 254 -12.13 12.04 -5.89
CA TYR A 254 -12.57 12.81 -4.74
C TYR A 254 -11.39 13.56 -4.16
N GLU A 255 -11.59 14.81 -3.83
CA GLU A 255 -10.67 15.58 -3.01
C GLU A 255 -11.08 15.44 -1.54
N GLN A 256 -10.13 15.08 -0.71
CA GLN A 256 -10.33 15.00 0.73
C GLN A 256 -10.54 16.42 1.30
N MET A 257 -11.61 16.58 2.06
CA MET A 257 -11.95 17.82 2.75
C MET A 257 -11.72 17.62 4.26
N GLY A 258 -10.60 18.14 4.77
CA GLY A 258 -10.24 18.00 6.19
C GLY A 258 -9.41 16.74 6.49
N SER A 259 -9.54 16.17 7.70
CA SER A 259 -8.68 15.11 8.22
C SER A 259 -9.24 13.69 8.11
N LEU A 260 -10.40 13.53 7.44
CA LEU A 260 -11.04 12.22 7.26
C LEU A 260 -10.65 11.62 5.93
N ASP A 261 -10.29 10.35 5.93
CA ASP A 261 -10.07 9.58 4.71
C ASP A 261 -11.32 8.77 4.34
N MET A 262 -11.46 8.46 3.05
CA MET A 262 -12.54 7.65 2.50
C MET A 262 -12.04 6.23 2.30
N PHE A 263 -12.79 5.26 2.80
CA PHE A 263 -12.52 3.84 2.60
C PHE A 263 -13.74 3.16 2.00
N ILE A 264 -13.53 1.99 1.40
CA ILE A 264 -14.58 1.11 0.91
C ILE A 264 -14.51 -0.22 1.64
N ARG A 265 -15.68 -0.83 1.89
CA ARG A 265 -15.75 -2.19 2.44
C ARG A 265 -16.96 -2.93 1.87
N GLU A 266 -16.91 -4.25 1.88
CA GLU A 266 -18.05 -5.08 1.62
C GLU A 266 -19.03 -5.00 2.81
N ASN A 267 -20.32 -4.86 2.53
CA ASN A 267 -21.38 -4.89 3.53
C ASN A 267 -22.65 -5.50 2.93
N ASN A 268 -22.93 -6.76 3.27
CA ASN A 268 -24.11 -7.52 2.81
C ASN A 268 -24.24 -7.55 1.27
N GLY A 269 -23.18 -7.86 0.57
CA GLY A 269 -23.14 -7.93 -0.90
C GLY A 269 -23.03 -6.58 -1.60
N ASN A 270 -22.97 -5.48 -0.86
CA ASN A 270 -22.81 -4.13 -1.41
C ASN A 270 -21.47 -3.53 -1.03
N VAL A 271 -21.04 -2.52 -1.76
CA VAL A 271 -19.89 -1.70 -1.42
C VAL A 271 -20.34 -0.53 -0.57
N GLU A 272 -19.94 -0.49 0.67
CA GLU A 272 -20.21 0.62 1.58
C GLU A 272 -19.05 1.61 1.57
N VAL A 273 -19.38 2.90 1.51
CA VAL A 273 -18.40 3.99 1.69
C VAL A 273 -18.41 4.44 3.13
N ILE A 274 -17.24 4.45 3.76
CA ILE A 274 -17.03 4.92 5.12
C ILE A 274 -16.00 6.03 5.14
N ALA A 275 -16.15 6.98 6.07
CA ALA A 275 -15.09 7.92 6.42
C ALA A 275 -14.50 7.55 7.76
N GLY A 276 -13.21 7.70 7.88
CA GLY A 276 -12.49 7.34 9.09
C GLY A 276 -11.09 7.91 9.11
N LYS A 277 -10.36 7.46 10.11
CA LYS A 277 -8.92 7.70 10.23
C LYS A 277 -8.21 6.36 10.32
N GLN A 278 -7.15 6.21 9.57
CA GLN A 278 -6.28 5.06 9.77
C GLN A 278 -5.48 5.24 11.06
N LYS A 279 -5.65 4.32 12.00
CA LYS A 279 -4.94 4.31 13.25
C LYS A 279 -4.49 2.87 13.54
N ASN A 280 -3.18 2.69 13.71
CA ASN A 280 -2.58 1.37 13.99
C ASN A 280 -2.96 0.29 12.94
N GLY A 281 -3.17 0.68 11.68
CA GLY A 281 -3.56 -0.22 10.58
C GLY A 281 -5.04 -0.61 10.55
N GLU A 282 -5.79 -0.24 11.55
CA GLU A 282 -7.24 -0.34 11.57
C GLU A 282 -7.89 0.98 11.12
N ILE A 283 -9.09 0.88 10.62
CA ILE A 283 -9.87 2.05 10.25
C ILE A 283 -10.79 2.39 11.42
N ASP A 284 -10.50 3.49 12.11
CA ASP A 284 -11.42 4.08 13.08
C ASP A 284 -12.57 4.74 12.30
N VAL A 285 -13.69 4.02 12.19
CA VAL A 285 -14.86 4.43 11.41
C VAL A 285 -15.59 5.55 12.13
N LEU A 286 -15.60 6.73 11.55
CA LEU A 286 -16.27 7.92 12.09
C LEU A 286 -17.62 8.19 11.43
N GLY A 287 -17.88 7.60 10.27
CA GLY A 287 -19.17 7.73 9.59
C GLY A 287 -19.35 6.74 8.44
N SER A 288 -20.62 6.36 8.20
CA SER A 288 -21.03 5.63 7.00
C SER A 288 -21.82 6.56 6.08
N TYR A 289 -21.47 6.52 4.80
CA TYR A 289 -22.13 7.31 3.75
C TYR A 289 -23.01 6.46 2.84
N GLY A 290 -23.27 5.23 3.28
CA GLY A 290 -24.11 4.28 2.60
C GLY A 290 -23.43 3.58 1.43
N ASN A 291 -24.21 2.82 0.70
CA ASN A 291 -23.71 2.04 -0.42
C ASN A 291 -23.22 2.93 -1.55
N LEU A 292 -22.17 2.49 -2.21
CA LEU A 292 -21.66 3.06 -3.45
C LEU A 292 -22.62 2.66 -4.58
N GLU A 293 -22.86 3.54 -5.53
CA GLU A 293 -23.66 3.28 -6.72
C GLU A 293 -23.06 4.00 -7.94
N ILE A 294 -23.33 3.48 -9.12
CA ILE A 294 -23.00 4.14 -10.38
C ILE A 294 -24.19 5.03 -10.77
N ASN A 295 -23.96 6.32 -10.83
CA ASN A 295 -24.96 7.29 -11.25
C ASN A 295 -24.40 8.19 -12.36
N ASN A 296 -24.96 8.05 -13.58
CA ASN A 296 -24.48 8.74 -14.78
C ASN A 296 -22.97 8.59 -15.03
N GLY A 297 -22.42 7.39 -14.84
CA GLY A 297 -20.99 7.10 -15.05
C GLY A 297 -20.09 7.57 -13.91
N VAL A 298 -20.65 8.01 -12.79
CA VAL A 298 -19.92 8.46 -11.61
C VAL A 298 -20.19 7.52 -10.44
N LEU A 299 -19.15 7.04 -9.78
CA LEU A 299 -19.25 6.30 -8.53
C LEU A 299 -19.58 7.26 -7.39
N ARG A 300 -20.75 7.11 -6.76
CA ARG A 300 -21.19 8.00 -5.68
C ARG A 300 -21.76 7.22 -4.51
N PRO A 301 -21.46 7.61 -3.25
CA PRO A 301 -22.22 7.10 -2.11
C PRO A 301 -23.66 7.59 -2.16
N LYS A 302 -24.60 6.79 -1.66
CA LYS A 302 -26.04 7.15 -1.61
C LYS A 302 -26.31 8.42 -0.80
N LYS A 303 -25.56 8.66 0.29
CA LYS A 303 -25.67 9.89 1.05
C LYS A 303 -25.00 11.04 0.30
N LYS A 304 -25.68 12.18 0.23
CA LYS A 304 -25.22 13.34 -0.52
C LYS A 304 -24.25 14.22 0.27
N ASP A 305 -24.40 14.26 1.60
CA ASP A 305 -23.55 15.10 2.47
C ASP A 305 -22.31 14.32 2.90
N ILE A 306 -21.32 14.26 2.04
CA ILE A 306 -20.04 13.61 2.27
C ILE A 306 -18.93 14.68 2.42
N PRO A 307 -17.94 14.48 3.29
CA PRO A 307 -16.82 15.41 3.49
C PRO A 307 -15.75 15.27 2.40
N PHE A 308 -16.16 14.98 1.17
CA PHE A 308 -15.30 14.80 0.01
C PHE A 308 -15.90 15.53 -1.17
N LYS A 309 -15.06 16.27 -1.88
CA LYS A 309 -15.47 16.97 -3.08
C LYS A 309 -15.20 16.11 -4.31
N ILE A 310 -16.21 15.86 -5.13
CA ILE A 310 -16.01 15.23 -6.43
C ILE A 310 -15.26 16.22 -7.32
N LEU A 311 -14.17 15.73 -7.91
CA LEU A 311 -13.45 16.48 -8.94
C LEU A 311 -14.11 16.17 -10.27
N GLU A 312 -14.63 17.21 -10.93
CA GLU A 312 -15.16 17.08 -12.29
C GLU A 312 -14.00 16.72 -13.21
N GLU A 313 -14.16 15.70 -14.02
CA GLU A 313 -13.27 15.46 -15.16
C GLU A 313 -13.53 16.56 -16.19
N ASN A 314 -12.50 17.42 -16.41
CA ASN A 314 -12.47 18.35 -17.55
C ASN A 314 -12.10 17.62 -18.82
#